data_0c04ea10452c7682e065b33ce82ab0ca
#
_entry.id   0c04ea10452c7682e065b33ce82ab0ca
#
_cell.length_a   1.000
_cell.length_b   1.000
_cell.length_c   1.000
_cell.angle_alpha   90.00
_cell.angle_beta   90.00
_cell.angle_gamma   90.00
#
_symmetry.space_group_name_H-M   'P 1'
#
loop_
_entity.id
_entity.type
_entity.pdbx_description
1 polymer ?
#
loop_
_entity_poly.entity_id
_entity_poly.type
_entity_poly.pdbx_seq_one_letter_code
_entity_poly.pdbx_strand_id
1 'polypeptide(L)'
;MIDFLASQKHYIDHLSPVWNALPIELRHNFYVPLPIVDYAKTKIQKSSMYLFQYERNFPVDTHPILTCAYGDMLAAHKNNSLRKILHMEHGTGHAFGTAAYPNGNGKRDYVSMFLAPNEYTQKLILSVRPNIPCEVIGTPKMDGWFPVQWKTAEHMSPIPTIAIAFHWGDKHARPPESGSAWEHYKSLLPTLNKRYRVIGHGHPLAAHTYKEEFERVGIEWVDRFEDVLMRADIYVNDLSSTLYEFIVTGKPVIVLNAPWFRKDVYHGIRFWDYSNVGVNVEEPEQLFNAIDRTIVEYSNIHLHQRMIAVRDLYPYLGNSSQRAANVIAEYLRNNEL
;
A
#
# COMPACT_ATOMS: atom_id res chain seq x y z
N MET A 1 7.00 25.07 -9.39
CA MET A 1 7.73 23.98 -8.70
C MET A 1 6.84 23.34 -7.65
N ILE A 2 7.15 22.12 -7.19
CA ILE A 2 6.35 21.39 -6.21
C ILE A 2 7.22 20.73 -5.14
N ASP A 3 6.71 20.71 -3.91
CA ASP A 3 7.31 20.00 -2.79
C ASP A 3 6.69 18.60 -2.61
N PHE A 4 7.41 17.70 -1.99
CA PHE A 4 6.93 16.38 -1.57
C PHE A 4 7.14 16.21 -0.07
N LEU A 5 6.25 15.45 0.58
CA LEU A 5 6.33 15.14 2.01
C LEU A 5 6.09 13.66 2.27
N ALA A 6 7.06 13.03 2.94
CA ALA A 6 6.98 11.66 3.40
C ALA A 6 7.46 11.52 4.84
N SER A 7 6.58 11.24 5.76
CA SER A 7 6.90 11.08 7.18
C SER A 7 7.40 9.68 7.57
N GLN A 8 7.25 8.69 6.69
CA GLN A 8 7.63 7.30 6.94
C GLN A 8 8.30 6.67 5.70
N LYS A 9 9.11 5.64 5.92
CA LYS A 9 9.85 4.94 4.84
C LYS A 9 8.94 4.46 3.71
N HIS A 10 7.83 3.82 4.04
CA HIS A 10 6.92 3.30 3.02
C HIS A 10 6.23 4.40 2.20
N TYR A 11 6.06 5.61 2.73
CA TYR A 11 5.58 6.75 1.94
C TYR A 11 6.62 7.24 0.94
N ILE A 12 7.92 7.14 1.30
CA ILE A 12 9.01 7.42 0.36
C ILE A 12 8.92 6.45 -0.83
N ASP A 13 8.63 5.16 -0.60
CA ASP A 13 8.50 4.17 -1.67
C ASP A 13 7.37 4.49 -2.66
N HIS A 14 6.31 5.14 -2.20
CA HIS A 14 5.23 5.60 -3.07
C HIS A 14 5.56 6.90 -3.81
N LEU A 15 6.23 7.84 -3.15
CA LEU A 15 6.47 9.19 -3.68
C LEU A 15 7.74 9.31 -4.50
N SER A 16 8.81 8.59 -4.15
CA SER A 16 10.12 8.72 -4.82
C SER A 16 10.09 8.36 -6.32
N PRO A 17 9.31 7.38 -6.80
CA PRO A 17 9.23 7.13 -8.24
C PRO A 17 8.64 8.31 -9.01
N VAL A 18 7.63 8.98 -8.45
CA VAL A 18 7.04 10.19 -9.06
C VAL A 18 8.03 11.35 -9.05
N TRP A 19 8.71 11.55 -7.91
CA TRP A 19 9.77 12.56 -7.81
C TRP A 19 10.85 12.37 -8.86
N ASN A 20 11.32 11.14 -9.02
CA ASN A 20 12.39 10.82 -9.97
C ASN A 20 11.95 10.94 -11.44
N ALA A 21 10.64 10.83 -11.72
CA ALA A 21 10.06 11.02 -13.05
C ALA A 21 9.74 12.48 -13.40
N LEU A 22 9.58 13.35 -12.38
CA LEU A 22 9.35 14.79 -12.63
C LEU A 22 10.55 15.44 -13.30
N PRO A 23 10.37 16.42 -14.22
CA PRO A 23 11.41 17.31 -14.68
C PRO A 23 12.11 18.02 -13.50
N ILE A 24 13.43 18.16 -13.57
CA ILE A 24 14.22 18.68 -12.44
C ILE A 24 13.84 20.14 -12.08
N GLU A 25 13.45 20.92 -13.07
CA GLU A 25 13.00 22.30 -12.92
C GLU A 25 11.66 22.44 -12.20
N LEU A 26 10.90 21.38 -12.08
CA LEU A 26 9.63 21.34 -11.33
C LEU A 26 9.82 20.86 -9.88
N ARG A 27 10.97 20.28 -9.54
CA ARG A 27 11.26 19.78 -8.20
C ARG A 27 11.73 20.93 -7.31
N HIS A 28 11.12 21.10 -6.14
CA HIS A 28 11.59 22.06 -5.14
C HIS A 28 12.21 21.32 -3.95
N ASN A 29 11.47 20.91 -2.93
CA ASN A 29 12.01 20.19 -1.78
C ASN A 29 11.29 18.84 -1.57
N PHE A 30 12.04 17.82 -1.16
CA PHE A 30 11.48 16.58 -0.64
C PHE A 30 11.66 16.54 0.88
N TYR A 31 10.58 16.75 1.62
CA TYR A 31 10.59 16.80 3.07
C TYR A 31 10.55 15.39 3.68
N VAL A 32 11.54 15.08 4.52
CA VAL A 32 11.64 13.82 5.27
C VAL A 32 12.16 14.07 6.68
N PRO A 33 11.65 13.34 7.70
CA PRO A 33 12.18 13.43 9.06
C PRO A 33 13.57 12.80 9.17
N LEU A 34 14.40 13.37 10.07
CA LEU A 34 15.79 12.94 10.28
C LEU A 34 15.98 11.42 10.44
N PRO A 35 15.13 10.69 11.20
CA PRO A 35 15.33 9.25 11.39
C PRO A 35 15.25 8.39 10.13
N ILE A 36 14.68 8.92 9.03
CA ILE A 36 14.53 8.15 7.78
C ILE A 36 15.33 8.75 6.61
N VAL A 37 16.18 9.74 6.88
CA VAL A 37 16.91 10.45 5.83
C VAL A 37 17.85 9.54 5.01
N ASP A 38 18.52 8.60 5.68
CA ASP A 38 19.44 7.70 4.98
C ASP A 38 18.68 6.75 4.06
N TYR A 39 17.49 6.33 4.47
CA TYR A 39 16.60 5.59 3.58
C TYR A 39 16.17 6.43 2.37
N ALA A 40 15.76 7.68 2.60
CA ALA A 40 15.37 8.59 1.53
C ALA A 40 16.49 8.80 0.51
N LYS A 41 17.74 8.98 0.96
CA LYS A 41 18.91 9.10 0.09
C LYS A 41 19.12 7.91 -0.86
N THR A 42 18.66 6.72 -0.48
CA THR A 42 18.76 5.53 -1.36
C THR A 42 17.71 5.51 -2.47
N LYS A 43 16.63 6.28 -2.33
CA LYS A 43 15.47 6.28 -3.23
C LYS A 43 15.33 7.53 -4.08
N ILE A 44 15.81 8.68 -3.59
CA ILE A 44 15.64 9.98 -4.22
C ILE A 44 16.89 10.35 -4.99
N GLN A 45 16.74 10.48 -6.31
CA GLN A 45 17.84 10.90 -7.17
C GLN A 45 18.10 12.41 -7.02
N LYS A 46 19.37 12.77 -6.79
CA LYS A 46 20.00 14.11 -6.74
C LYS A 46 19.01 15.28 -6.73
N SER A 47 18.69 15.80 -5.56
CA SER A 47 17.89 17.01 -5.41
C SER A 47 17.97 17.55 -3.99
N SER A 48 17.53 18.76 -3.79
CA SER A 48 17.42 19.39 -2.47
C SER A 48 16.46 18.59 -1.59
N MET A 49 17.03 17.87 -0.66
CA MET A 49 16.28 17.15 0.36
C MET A 49 16.26 18.02 1.61
N TYR A 50 15.08 18.48 2.01
CA TYR A 50 14.92 19.22 3.25
C TYR A 50 14.64 18.27 4.40
N LEU A 51 15.51 18.30 5.41
CA LEU A 51 15.39 17.46 6.61
C LEU A 51 14.64 18.24 7.69
N PHE A 52 13.60 17.65 8.25
CA PHE A 52 12.86 18.25 9.36
C PHE A 52 12.66 17.29 10.53
N GLN A 53 12.49 17.82 11.72
CA GLN A 53 12.06 17.05 12.89
C GLN A 53 10.52 17.11 12.98
N TYR A 54 9.88 15.96 13.05
CA TYR A 54 8.45 15.76 12.90
C TYR A 54 7.56 16.61 13.80
N GLU A 55 8.04 17.09 14.94
CA GLU A 55 7.22 17.84 15.90
C GLU A 55 7.39 19.34 15.86
N ARG A 56 8.38 19.86 15.17
CA ARG A 56 8.69 21.30 15.19
C ARG A 56 9.29 21.77 13.87
N ASN A 57 8.57 22.62 13.14
CA ASN A 57 9.08 23.41 12.05
C ASN A 57 9.19 22.73 10.66
N PHE A 58 8.09 22.22 10.20
CA PHE A 58 7.85 22.13 8.76
C PHE A 58 7.88 23.57 8.20
N PRO A 59 8.75 23.93 7.25
CA PRO A 59 8.85 25.29 6.76
C PRO A 59 7.53 25.78 6.19
N VAL A 60 7.12 26.97 6.51
CA VAL A 60 6.00 27.63 5.87
C VAL A 60 6.44 27.98 4.45
N ASP A 61 5.90 27.24 3.49
CA ASP A 61 6.18 27.42 2.08
C ASP A 61 4.89 27.59 1.29
N THR A 62 4.93 28.26 0.17
CA THR A 62 3.79 28.52 -0.71
C THR A 62 3.74 27.57 -1.90
N HIS A 63 4.83 26.85 -2.22
CA HIS A 63 4.83 25.88 -3.30
C HIS A 63 3.77 24.79 -3.05
N PRO A 64 3.06 24.32 -4.09
CA PRO A 64 2.22 23.14 -3.99
C PRO A 64 2.97 21.98 -3.36
N ILE A 65 2.25 21.08 -2.69
CA ILE A 65 2.87 19.93 -2.05
C ILE A 65 2.13 18.64 -2.40
N LEU A 66 2.90 17.60 -2.73
CA LEU A 66 2.38 16.24 -2.88
C LEU A 66 2.57 15.44 -1.61
N THR A 67 1.50 14.80 -1.15
CA THR A 67 1.48 13.88 -0.01
C THR A 67 0.84 12.57 -0.41
N CYS A 68 1.15 11.48 0.30
CA CYS A 68 0.45 10.20 0.11
C CYS A 68 -0.13 9.62 1.40
N ALA A 69 -0.01 10.35 2.50
CA ALA A 69 -0.53 9.94 3.80
C ALA A 69 -1.51 10.97 4.36
N TYR A 70 -2.55 10.49 5.03
CA TYR A 70 -3.53 11.37 5.66
C TYR A 70 -2.90 12.30 6.70
N GLY A 71 -1.98 11.77 7.54
CA GLY A 71 -1.26 12.57 8.54
C GLY A 71 -0.39 13.66 7.93
N ASP A 72 0.31 13.35 6.85
CA ASP A 72 1.19 14.29 6.13
C ASP A 72 0.37 15.40 5.46
N MET A 73 -0.76 15.04 4.87
CA MET A 73 -1.71 16.01 4.31
C MET A 73 -2.24 16.98 5.36
N LEU A 74 -2.63 16.46 6.55
CA LEU A 74 -3.08 17.30 7.67
C LEU A 74 -1.95 18.21 8.17
N ALA A 75 -0.73 17.71 8.25
CA ALA A 75 0.43 18.49 8.67
C ALA A 75 0.71 19.63 7.67
N ALA A 76 0.65 19.36 6.37
CA ALA A 76 0.81 20.37 5.34
C ALA A 76 -0.25 21.47 5.43
N HIS A 77 -1.53 21.10 5.61
CA HIS A 77 -2.63 22.05 5.75
C HIS A 77 -2.52 22.91 7.02
N LYS A 78 -2.18 22.29 8.15
CA LYS A 78 -2.00 23.03 9.43
C LYS A 78 -0.84 24.00 9.36
N ASN A 79 0.20 23.67 8.63
CA ASN A 79 1.37 24.52 8.45
C ASN A 79 1.06 25.77 7.63
N ASN A 80 0.34 25.61 6.53
CA ASN A 80 -0.15 26.69 5.69
C ASN A 80 -1.48 26.30 5.04
N SER A 81 -2.58 26.87 5.52
CA SER A 81 -3.94 26.58 5.05
C SER A 81 -4.22 27.05 3.61
N LEU A 82 -3.39 27.95 3.07
CA LEU A 82 -3.51 28.45 1.69
C LEU A 82 -2.70 27.61 0.70
N ARG A 83 -1.86 26.70 1.20
CA ARG A 83 -1.03 25.85 0.35
C ARG A 83 -1.86 24.89 -0.48
N LYS A 84 -1.57 24.78 -1.77
CA LYS A 84 -2.19 23.79 -2.65
C LYS A 84 -1.66 22.40 -2.31
N ILE A 85 -2.56 21.48 -1.98
CA ILE A 85 -2.21 20.11 -1.61
C ILE A 85 -2.68 19.15 -2.70
N LEU A 86 -1.75 18.45 -3.33
CA LEU A 86 -2.02 17.29 -4.15
C LEU A 86 -1.92 16.06 -3.26
N HIS A 87 -2.87 15.14 -3.38
CA HIS A 87 -2.88 13.93 -2.56
C HIS A 87 -2.92 12.69 -3.44
N MET A 88 -1.87 11.89 -3.36
CA MET A 88 -1.77 10.59 -4.02
C MET A 88 -2.12 9.50 -3.00
N GLU A 89 -3.06 8.64 -3.33
CA GLU A 89 -3.36 7.52 -2.45
C GLU A 89 -2.20 6.52 -2.41
N HIS A 90 -1.85 6.04 -1.21
CA HIS A 90 -0.82 5.01 -1.04
C HIS A 90 -1.48 3.62 -1.00
N GLY A 91 -1.11 2.79 -1.96
CA GLY A 91 -1.72 1.48 -2.16
C GLY A 91 -3.05 1.54 -2.93
N THR A 92 -3.52 0.38 -3.31
CA THR A 92 -4.71 0.21 -4.18
C THR A 92 -6.01 0.07 -3.42
N GLY A 93 -5.96 -0.13 -2.10
CA GLY A 93 -7.12 -0.34 -1.24
C GLY A 93 -7.19 0.61 -0.06
N HIS A 94 -8.37 0.81 0.48
CA HIS A 94 -8.62 1.65 1.63
C HIS A 94 -9.42 0.96 2.72
N ALA A 95 -9.00 1.22 3.98
CA ALA A 95 -9.58 0.66 5.17
C ALA A 95 -10.88 1.32 5.65
N PHE A 96 -11.32 2.37 5.01
CA PHE A 96 -12.47 3.11 5.51
C PHE A 96 -13.72 2.64 4.80
N GLY A 97 -14.33 1.61 5.37
CA GLY A 97 -15.68 1.22 5.04
C GLY A 97 -16.65 2.32 5.41
N THR A 98 -17.74 2.38 4.75
CA THR A 98 -18.84 3.32 4.93
C THR A 98 -18.73 4.63 4.14
N ALA A 99 -19.86 5.27 4.01
CA ALA A 99 -20.20 6.48 3.27
C ALA A 99 -19.20 7.66 3.34
N ALA A 100 -18.07 7.47 3.96
CA ALA A 100 -17.13 8.50 4.29
C ALA A 100 -15.77 8.36 3.60
N TYR A 101 -15.65 7.55 2.56
CA TYR A 101 -14.43 7.59 1.76
C TYR A 101 -14.41 8.85 0.88
N PRO A 102 -13.32 9.54 0.78
CA PRO A 102 -12.12 9.52 1.59
C PRO A 102 -12.27 10.27 2.90
N ASN A 103 -13.09 9.79 3.79
CA ASN A 103 -13.38 10.35 5.09
C ASN A 103 -14.34 11.56 5.07
N GLY A 104 -15.66 11.28 5.17
CA GLY A 104 -16.75 12.25 5.06
C GLY A 104 -16.88 13.29 6.16
N ASN A 105 -15.85 13.47 6.98
CA ASN A 105 -15.83 14.50 8.02
C ASN A 105 -15.16 15.82 7.58
N GLY A 106 -15.06 16.10 6.28
CA GLY A 106 -14.51 17.35 5.74
C GLY A 106 -12.98 17.47 5.78
N LYS A 107 -12.26 16.52 6.39
CA LYS A 107 -10.81 16.64 6.60
C LYS A 107 -9.96 16.52 5.33
N ARG A 108 -10.55 16.23 4.17
CA ARG A 108 -9.87 16.21 2.88
C ARG A 108 -10.45 17.24 1.89
N ASP A 109 -11.31 18.14 2.34
CA ASP A 109 -11.94 19.15 1.47
C ASP A 109 -10.95 20.24 1.02
N TYR A 110 -9.80 20.33 1.67
CA TYR A 110 -8.72 21.25 1.30
C TYR A 110 -7.69 20.65 0.34
N VAL A 111 -7.88 19.42 -0.11
CA VAL A 111 -7.09 18.84 -1.19
C VAL A 111 -7.47 19.54 -2.50
N SER A 112 -6.46 20.00 -3.24
CA SER A 112 -6.65 20.70 -4.49
C SER A 112 -6.77 19.75 -5.68
N MET A 113 -6.19 18.54 -5.58
CA MET A 113 -6.25 17.49 -6.60
C MET A 113 -5.94 16.14 -5.99
N PHE A 114 -6.70 15.12 -6.36
CA PHE A 114 -6.42 13.73 -6.04
C PHE A 114 -5.72 13.01 -7.20
N LEU A 115 -4.78 12.14 -6.86
CA LEU A 115 -4.11 11.21 -7.76
C LEU A 115 -4.48 9.79 -7.35
N ALA A 116 -5.42 9.20 -8.06
CA ALA A 116 -5.98 7.89 -7.73
C ALA A 116 -5.16 6.75 -8.36
N PRO A 117 -5.01 5.60 -7.69
CA PRO A 117 -4.30 4.46 -8.25
C PRO A 117 -5.07 3.75 -9.38
N ASN A 118 -6.40 3.82 -9.38
CA ASN A 118 -7.26 3.17 -10.35
C ASN A 118 -8.64 3.84 -10.42
N GLU A 119 -9.43 3.45 -11.41
CA GLU A 119 -10.79 3.99 -11.61
C GLU A 119 -11.74 3.67 -10.45
N TYR A 120 -11.57 2.52 -9.79
CA TYR A 120 -12.39 2.15 -8.65
C TYR A 120 -12.22 3.20 -7.53
N THR A 121 -10.98 3.51 -7.16
CA THR A 121 -10.68 4.54 -6.15
C THR A 121 -11.11 5.94 -6.62
N GLN A 122 -10.92 6.27 -7.89
CA GLN A 122 -11.40 7.54 -8.45
C GLN A 122 -12.92 7.70 -8.29
N LYS A 123 -13.70 6.67 -8.65
CA LYS A 123 -15.17 6.68 -8.48
C LYS A 123 -15.57 6.91 -7.03
N LEU A 124 -14.88 6.30 -6.08
CA LEU A 124 -15.12 6.51 -4.65
C LEU A 124 -14.83 7.96 -4.22
N ILE A 125 -13.70 8.51 -4.66
CA ILE A 125 -13.34 9.91 -4.37
C ILE A 125 -14.40 10.86 -4.93
N LEU A 126 -14.74 10.71 -6.20
CA LEU A 126 -15.70 11.59 -6.88
C LEU A 126 -17.12 11.44 -6.33
N SER A 127 -17.50 10.28 -5.78
CA SER A 127 -18.81 10.09 -5.15
C SER A 127 -19.04 10.97 -3.92
N VAL A 128 -17.97 11.38 -3.24
CA VAL A 128 -18.04 12.22 -2.03
C VAL A 128 -17.43 13.60 -2.23
N ARG A 129 -16.61 13.80 -3.28
CA ARG A 129 -15.95 15.07 -3.62
C ARG A 129 -15.97 15.34 -5.13
N PRO A 130 -17.17 15.51 -5.71
CA PRO A 130 -17.32 15.63 -7.15
C PRO A 130 -16.65 16.87 -7.76
N ASN A 131 -16.39 17.89 -6.94
CA ASN A 131 -15.84 19.17 -7.39
C ASN A 131 -14.30 19.25 -7.28
N ILE A 132 -13.63 18.23 -6.73
CA ILE A 132 -12.17 18.21 -6.65
C ILE A 132 -11.63 17.36 -7.80
N PRO A 133 -10.72 17.88 -8.64
CA PRO A 133 -10.10 17.09 -9.69
C PRO A 133 -9.48 15.79 -9.17
N CYS A 134 -9.72 14.69 -9.86
CA CYS A 134 -9.19 13.39 -9.50
C CYS A 134 -8.74 12.64 -10.77
N GLU A 135 -7.42 12.42 -10.89
CA GLU A 135 -6.82 11.75 -12.03
C GLU A 135 -6.33 10.35 -11.67
N VAL A 136 -6.59 9.39 -12.55
CA VAL A 136 -6.05 8.03 -12.41
C VAL A 136 -4.62 8.01 -12.90
N ILE A 137 -3.69 7.68 -12.01
CA ILE A 137 -2.25 7.69 -12.32
C ILE A 137 -1.60 6.30 -12.25
N GLY A 138 -2.28 5.30 -11.71
CA GLY A 138 -1.67 4.00 -11.38
C GLY A 138 -0.99 3.98 -10.01
N THR A 139 -0.11 3.01 -9.82
CA THR A 139 0.63 2.82 -8.56
C THR A 139 2.14 2.90 -8.82
N PRO A 140 2.76 4.08 -8.72
CA PRO A 140 4.16 4.34 -9.06
C PRO A 140 5.16 3.37 -8.41
N LYS A 141 4.93 3.01 -7.16
CA LYS A 141 5.76 2.04 -6.41
C LYS A 141 5.91 0.69 -7.12
N MET A 142 4.92 0.30 -7.93
CA MET A 142 4.87 -1.02 -8.56
C MET A 142 5.41 -1.05 -10.00
N ASP A 143 5.83 0.09 -10.56
CA ASP A 143 6.28 0.16 -11.96
C ASP A 143 7.42 -0.81 -12.30
N GLY A 144 8.33 -1.07 -11.36
CA GLY A 144 9.45 -2.00 -11.55
C GLY A 144 9.06 -3.46 -11.74
N TRP A 145 7.78 -3.81 -11.54
CA TRP A 145 7.26 -5.16 -11.72
C TRP A 145 6.62 -5.40 -13.10
N PHE A 146 6.63 -4.41 -13.95
CA PHE A 146 6.14 -4.55 -15.33
C PHE A 146 7.23 -5.09 -16.27
N PRO A 147 6.90 -6.00 -17.21
CA PRO A 147 5.63 -6.74 -17.35
C PRO A 147 5.47 -7.81 -16.26
N VAL A 148 4.22 -8.03 -15.85
CA VAL A 148 3.92 -9.07 -14.86
C VAL A 148 4.33 -10.44 -15.39
N GLN A 149 5.24 -11.08 -14.68
CA GLN A 149 5.70 -12.44 -15.02
C GLN A 149 4.89 -13.45 -14.19
N TRP A 150 3.82 -13.98 -14.77
CA TRP A 150 3.00 -15.01 -14.13
C TRP A 150 3.84 -16.25 -13.85
N LYS A 151 4.06 -16.53 -12.56
CA LYS A 151 4.94 -17.61 -12.13
C LYS A 151 4.24 -18.95 -12.22
N THR A 152 4.94 -19.95 -12.77
CA THR A 152 4.52 -21.34 -12.80
C THR A 152 5.17 -22.12 -11.64
N ALA A 153 4.76 -23.37 -11.45
CA ALA A 153 5.33 -24.23 -10.42
C ALA A 153 6.86 -24.40 -10.57
N GLU A 154 7.39 -24.32 -11.79
CA GLU A 154 8.83 -24.39 -12.08
C GLU A 154 9.62 -23.20 -11.50
N HIS A 155 8.94 -22.07 -11.26
CA HIS A 155 9.55 -20.89 -10.65
C HIS A 155 9.47 -20.89 -9.12
N MET A 156 8.76 -21.85 -8.54
CA MET A 156 8.67 -22.01 -7.10
C MET A 156 9.97 -22.64 -6.57
N SER A 157 10.43 -22.16 -5.41
CA SER A 157 11.57 -22.76 -4.73
C SER A 157 11.29 -24.24 -4.39
N PRO A 158 12.28 -25.15 -4.42
CA PRO A 158 12.10 -26.54 -4.01
C PRO A 158 11.51 -26.69 -2.58
N ILE A 159 11.83 -25.75 -1.70
CA ILE A 159 11.17 -25.54 -0.40
C ILE A 159 10.53 -24.16 -0.45
N PRO A 160 9.21 -24.07 -0.70
CA PRO A 160 8.55 -22.79 -0.85
C PRO A 160 8.64 -21.92 0.41
N THR A 161 8.93 -20.65 0.21
CA THR A 161 8.90 -19.65 1.29
C THR A 161 7.51 -19.03 1.35
N ILE A 162 6.88 -19.13 2.50
CA ILE A 162 5.56 -18.56 2.78
C ILE A 162 5.75 -17.30 3.61
N ALA A 163 5.35 -16.15 3.08
CA ALA A 163 5.27 -14.95 3.88
C ALA A 163 3.87 -14.85 4.49
N ILE A 164 3.81 -14.65 5.80
CA ILE A 164 2.56 -14.36 6.50
C ILE A 164 2.60 -12.96 7.11
N ALA A 165 1.57 -12.18 6.85
CA ALA A 165 1.50 -10.80 7.31
C ALA A 165 0.10 -10.42 7.78
N PHE A 166 0.04 -9.46 8.69
CA PHE A 166 -1.20 -8.96 9.26
C PHE A 166 -1.26 -7.43 9.19
N HIS A 167 -2.47 -6.93 8.99
CA HIS A 167 -2.75 -5.50 9.07
C HIS A 167 -2.70 -5.02 10.53
N TRP A 168 -2.69 -3.71 10.73
CA TRP A 168 -2.78 -3.13 12.07
C TRP A 168 -4.22 -3.15 12.61
N GLY A 169 -4.35 -2.99 13.93
CA GLY A 169 -5.63 -3.01 14.61
C GLY A 169 -6.02 -4.39 15.14
N ASP A 170 -6.84 -4.40 16.13
CA ASP A 170 -7.40 -5.60 16.72
C ASP A 170 -8.86 -5.83 16.28
N LYS A 171 -9.49 -6.89 16.77
CA LYS A 171 -10.89 -7.22 16.50
C LYS A 171 -11.90 -6.14 16.97
N HIS A 172 -11.45 -5.20 17.77
CA HIS A 172 -12.26 -4.06 18.26
C HIS A 172 -11.99 -2.77 17.49
N ALA A 173 -11.14 -2.80 16.45
CA ALA A 173 -10.88 -1.64 15.61
C ALA A 173 -12.18 -1.03 15.07
N ARG A 174 -12.16 0.26 14.86
CA ARG A 174 -13.30 0.98 14.30
C ARG A 174 -12.87 1.80 13.08
N PRO A 175 -13.45 1.56 11.93
CA PRO A 175 -14.49 0.54 11.66
C PRO A 175 -13.95 -0.89 11.80
N PRO A 176 -14.79 -1.87 12.10
CA PRO A 176 -14.38 -3.28 12.26
C PRO A 176 -13.59 -3.83 11.07
N GLU A 177 -13.88 -3.34 9.86
CA GLU A 177 -13.21 -3.71 8.61
C GLU A 177 -11.73 -3.34 8.59
N SER A 178 -11.28 -2.42 9.43
CA SER A 178 -9.87 -2.06 9.59
C SER A 178 -9.15 -2.87 10.67
N GLY A 179 -9.83 -3.80 11.31
CA GLY A 179 -9.24 -4.75 12.24
C GLY A 179 -8.34 -5.77 11.55
N SER A 180 -7.39 -6.33 12.30
CA SER A 180 -6.51 -7.40 11.85
C SER A 180 -7.10 -8.77 12.18
N ALA A 181 -6.77 -9.79 11.38
CA ALA A 181 -7.05 -11.18 11.70
C ALA A 181 -6.03 -11.80 12.68
N TRP A 182 -5.06 -11.04 13.17
CA TRP A 182 -3.98 -11.49 14.03
C TRP A 182 -4.45 -12.40 15.18
N GLU A 183 -5.41 -11.93 15.97
CA GLU A 183 -5.92 -12.67 17.12
C GLU A 183 -6.54 -14.03 16.75
N HIS A 184 -7.04 -14.14 15.52
CA HIS A 184 -7.66 -15.36 15.02
C HIS A 184 -6.64 -16.42 14.60
N TYR A 185 -5.48 -15.99 14.07
CA TYR A 185 -4.49 -16.91 13.47
C TYR A 185 -3.18 -17.03 14.23
N LYS A 186 -2.83 -16.16 15.18
CA LYS A 186 -1.52 -16.14 15.84
C LYS A 186 -1.15 -17.46 16.53
N SER A 187 -2.12 -18.22 17.04
CA SER A 187 -1.90 -19.51 17.68
C SER A 187 -1.35 -20.57 16.74
N LEU A 188 -1.49 -20.39 15.42
CA LEU A 188 -0.98 -21.34 14.41
C LEU A 188 0.49 -21.13 14.09
N LEU A 189 1.10 -20.01 14.44
CA LEU A 189 2.47 -19.64 14.04
C LEU A 189 3.51 -20.71 14.44
N PRO A 190 3.50 -21.31 15.65
CA PRO A 190 4.47 -22.35 15.99
C PRO A 190 4.35 -23.60 15.12
N THR A 191 3.13 -23.98 14.73
CA THR A 191 2.88 -25.14 13.86
C THR A 191 3.24 -24.83 12.41
N LEU A 192 2.95 -23.61 11.93
CA LEU A 192 3.36 -23.15 10.61
C LEU A 192 4.87 -23.22 10.44
N ASN A 193 5.63 -22.72 11.42
CA ASN A 193 7.10 -22.73 11.38
C ASN A 193 7.72 -24.12 11.42
N LYS A 194 7.02 -25.09 12.04
CA LYS A 194 7.47 -26.51 12.03
C LYS A 194 7.22 -27.21 10.70
N ARG A 195 6.20 -26.77 9.95
CA ARG A 195 5.74 -27.45 8.74
C ARG A 195 6.26 -26.82 7.45
N TYR A 196 6.49 -25.50 7.45
CA TYR A 196 6.88 -24.75 6.27
C TYR A 196 8.06 -23.82 6.56
N ARG A 197 8.71 -23.37 5.50
CA ARG A 197 9.64 -22.25 5.58
C ARG A 197 8.83 -20.95 5.61
N VAL A 198 8.80 -20.27 6.76
CA VAL A 198 7.95 -19.09 6.98
C VAL A 198 8.80 -17.85 7.24
N ILE A 199 8.38 -16.72 6.69
CA ILE A 199 8.84 -15.39 7.06
C ILE A 199 7.64 -14.54 7.49
N GLY A 200 7.85 -13.72 8.50
CA GLY A 200 6.83 -12.82 9.08
C GLY A 200 6.97 -11.40 8.55
N HIS A 201 5.85 -10.74 8.33
CA HIS A 201 5.76 -9.32 8.00
C HIS A 201 4.48 -8.75 8.60
N GLY A 202 4.34 -7.43 8.58
CA GLY A 202 3.11 -6.78 9.04
C GLY A 202 3.12 -5.28 8.83
N HIS A 203 1.98 -4.68 9.07
CA HIS A 203 1.83 -3.23 8.91
C HIS A 203 2.78 -2.47 9.87
N PRO A 204 3.48 -1.41 9.43
CA PRO A 204 4.46 -0.69 10.25
C PRO A 204 3.93 -0.19 11.60
N LEU A 205 2.66 0.17 11.70
CA LEU A 205 2.06 0.62 12.97
C LEU A 205 1.94 -0.48 14.03
N ALA A 206 1.91 -1.74 13.62
CA ALA A 206 1.82 -2.90 14.53
C ALA A 206 3.09 -3.77 14.49
N ALA A 207 4.11 -3.37 13.74
CA ALA A 207 5.33 -4.14 13.53
C ALA A 207 6.01 -4.56 14.84
N HIS A 208 6.06 -3.68 15.83
CA HIS A 208 6.66 -3.98 17.14
C HIS A 208 5.98 -5.16 17.85
N THR A 209 4.64 -5.20 17.84
CA THR A 209 3.87 -6.27 18.47
C THR A 209 4.03 -7.60 17.72
N TYR A 210 3.94 -7.57 16.40
CA TYR A 210 4.00 -8.78 15.59
C TYR A 210 5.41 -9.36 15.56
N LYS A 211 6.43 -8.54 15.42
CA LYS A 211 7.82 -8.94 15.34
C LYS A 211 8.24 -9.80 16.55
N GLU A 212 7.95 -9.33 17.76
CA GLU A 212 8.28 -10.06 19.00
C GLU A 212 7.66 -11.46 19.00
N GLU A 213 6.41 -11.58 18.58
CA GLU A 213 5.71 -12.86 18.57
C GLU A 213 6.23 -13.80 17.46
N PHE A 214 6.54 -13.29 16.26
CA PHE A 214 7.16 -14.06 15.19
C PHE A 214 8.54 -14.58 15.61
N GLU A 215 9.40 -13.72 16.15
CA GLU A 215 10.74 -14.09 16.61
C GLU A 215 10.70 -15.09 17.79
N ARG A 216 9.74 -14.92 18.70
CA ARG A 216 9.52 -15.86 19.83
C ARG A 216 9.26 -17.29 19.38
N VAL A 217 8.60 -17.48 18.26
CA VAL A 217 8.31 -18.80 17.69
C VAL A 217 9.32 -19.23 16.61
N GLY A 218 10.41 -18.48 16.45
CA GLY A 218 11.51 -18.80 15.55
C GLY A 218 11.24 -18.46 14.07
N ILE A 219 10.26 -17.61 13.77
CA ILE A 219 9.98 -17.11 12.44
C ILE A 219 10.79 -15.82 12.20
N GLU A 220 11.55 -15.79 11.10
CA GLU A 220 12.29 -14.60 10.68
C GLU A 220 11.32 -13.45 10.38
N TRP A 221 11.56 -12.27 10.97
CA TRP A 221 10.84 -11.06 10.65
C TRP A 221 11.50 -10.33 9.46
N VAL A 222 10.69 -9.85 8.52
CA VAL A 222 11.12 -9.08 7.36
C VAL A 222 10.51 -7.68 7.44
N ASP A 223 11.37 -6.68 7.62
CA ASP A 223 10.93 -5.29 7.83
C ASP A 223 10.39 -4.62 6.55
N ARG A 224 10.94 -4.98 5.38
CA ARG A 224 10.61 -4.33 4.11
C ARG A 224 9.72 -5.21 3.26
N PHE A 225 8.61 -4.65 2.79
CA PHE A 225 7.70 -5.40 1.93
C PHE A 225 8.33 -5.78 0.57
N GLU A 226 9.27 -4.98 0.05
CA GLU A 226 10.03 -5.35 -1.15
C GLU A 226 10.79 -6.67 -0.99
N ASP A 227 11.33 -6.92 0.20
CA ASP A 227 12.02 -8.18 0.50
C ASP A 227 11.02 -9.35 0.57
N VAL A 228 9.79 -9.11 1.01
CA VAL A 228 8.69 -10.08 0.94
C VAL A 228 8.35 -10.40 -0.53
N LEU A 229 8.19 -9.37 -1.38
CA LEU A 229 7.92 -9.54 -2.81
C LEU A 229 8.99 -10.41 -3.50
N MET A 230 10.26 -10.21 -3.13
CA MET A 230 11.39 -10.95 -3.70
C MET A 230 11.50 -12.38 -3.20
N ARG A 231 11.33 -12.60 -1.89
CA ARG A 231 11.70 -13.84 -1.20
C ARG A 231 10.57 -14.84 -1.08
N ALA A 232 9.32 -14.37 -0.95
CA ALA A 232 8.19 -15.25 -0.76
C ALA A 232 7.74 -15.87 -2.08
N ASP A 233 7.38 -17.15 -2.05
CA ASP A 233 6.71 -17.86 -3.13
C ASP A 233 5.18 -17.75 -3.00
N ILE A 234 4.67 -17.70 -1.77
CA ILE A 234 3.26 -17.58 -1.45
C ILE A 234 3.09 -16.48 -0.39
N TYR A 235 2.08 -15.64 -0.53
CA TYR A 235 1.77 -14.60 0.44
C TYR A 235 0.43 -14.84 1.12
N VAL A 236 0.46 -14.95 2.44
CA VAL A 236 -0.71 -15.13 3.30
C VAL A 236 -0.98 -13.81 4.01
N ASN A 237 -2.13 -13.22 3.77
CA ASN A 237 -2.44 -11.90 4.31
C ASN A 237 -3.93 -11.73 4.59
N ASP A 238 -4.23 -10.87 5.55
CA ASP A 238 -5.60 -10.54 5.92
C ASP A 238 -6.15 -9.32 5.15
N LEU A 239 -6.11 -8.16 5.73
CA LEU A 239 -6.65 -6.91 5.21
C LEU A 239 -5.54 -5.92 4.85
N SER A 240 -4.95 -6.01 3.67
CA SER A 240 -3.94 -5.02 3.28
C SER A 240 -3.88 -4.83 1.78
N SER A 241 -3.56 -3.61 1.34
CA SER A 241 -3.23 -3.34 -0.06
C SER A 241 -2.03 -4.15 -0.55
N THR A 242 -1.16 -4.59 0.36
CA THR A 242 -0.01 -5.46 0.04
C THR A 242 -0.42 -6.81 -0.54
N LEU A 243 -1.65 -7.29 -0.27
CA LEU A 243 -2.22 -8.46 -0.94
C LEU A 243 -2.23 -8.27 -2.46
N TYR A 244 -2.73 -7.12 -2.90
CA TYR A 244 -2.81 -6.78 -4.33
C TYR A 244 -1.46 -6.37 -4.91
N GLU A 245 -0.60 -5.74 -4.14
CA GLU A 245 0.79 -5.49 -4.55
C GLU A 245 1.54 -6.81 -4.78
N PHE A 246 1.31 -7.83 -3.95
CA PHE A 246 1.99 -9.12 -4.12
C PHE A 246 1.58 -9.85 -5.40
N ILE A 247 0.32 -9.83 -5.81
CA ILE A 247 -0.11 -10.52 -7.04
C ILE A 247 0.52 -9.94 -8.31
N VAL A 248 1.04 -8.69 -8.27
CA VAL A 248 1.80 -8.09 -9.38
C VAL A 248 3.13 -8.84 -9.63
N THR A 249 3.63 -9.60 -8.65
CA THR A 249 4.77 -10.49 -8.83
C THR A 249 4.46 -11.73 -9.69
N GLY A 250 3.18 -11.97 -10.01
CA GLY A 250 2.69 -13.17 -10.68
C GLY A 250 2.53 -14.40 -9.78
N LYS A 251 2.81 -14.25 -8.47
CA LYS A 251 2.77 -15.34 -7.48
C LYS A 251 1.41 -15.44 -6.79
N PRO A 252 1.04 -16.61 -6.22
CA PRO A 252 -0.24 -16.80 -5.55
C PRO A 252 -0.31 -16.19 -4.15
N VAL A 253 -1.55 -15.93 -3.72
CA VAL A 253 -1.87 -15.42 -2.39
C VAL A 253 -2.90 -16.29 -1.70
N ILE A 254 -2.94 -16.23 -0.37
CA ILE A 254 -3.98 -16.78 0.49
C ILE A 254 -4.59 -15.63 1.30
N VAL A 255 -5.90 -15.56 1.31
CA VAL A 255 -6.66 -14.46 1.90
C VAL A 255 -7.23 -14.91 3.23
N LEU A 256 -6.72 -14.36 4.33
CA LEU A 256 -7.22 -14.63 5.66
C LEU A 256 -8.46 -13.79 5.94
N ASN A 257 -9.53 -14.44 6.37
CA ASN A 257 -10.73 -13.79 6.88
C ASN A 257 -10.79 -13.90 8.40
N ALA A 258 -11.66 -13.12 9.02
CA ALA A 258 -11.93 -13.19 10.45
C ALA A 258 -13.43 -12.93 10.69
N PRO A 259 -14.03 -13.49 11.77
CA PRO A 259 -15.47 -13.38 12.01
C PRO A 259 -15.98 -11.94 12.15
N TRP A 260 -15.11 -11.00 12.50
CA TRP A 260 -15.45 -9.59 12.66
C TRP A 260 -15.31 -8.77 11.37
N PHE A 261 -14.81 -9.36 10.27
CA PHE A 261 -14.72 -8.66 9.00
C PHE A 261 -16.08 -8.54 8.35
N ARG A 262 -16.42 -7.34 7.92
CA ARG A 262 -17.68 -7.03 7.27
C ARG A 262 -17.50 -7.09 5.76
N LYS A 263 -18.09 -8.13 5.15
CA LYS A 263 -18.09 -8.35 3.69
C LYS A 263 -19.18 -7.53 2.98
N ASP A 264 -20.12 -6.97 3.75
CA ASP A 264 -21.25 -6.17 3.26
C ASP A 264 -20.91 -4.68 3.07
N VAL A 265 -19.70 -4.25 3.45
CA VAL A 265 -19.24 -2.89 3.23
C VAL A 265 -18.56 -2.77 1.88
N TYR A 266 -19.04 -1.82 1.11
CA TYR A 266 -18.52 -1.54 -0.23
C TYR A 266 -17.10 -0.97 -0.20
N HIS A 267 -16.69 -0.39 0.91
CA HIS A 267 -15.42 0.28 1.09
C HIS A 267 -14.65 -0.38 2.23
N GLY A 268 -13.76 -1.27 1.90
CA GLY A 268 -12.84 -1.86 2.85
C GLY A 268 -11.40 -1.75 2.38
N ILE A 269 -10.46 -2.18 3.20
CA ILE A 269 -9.05 -2.30 2.80
C ILE A 269 -8.92 -3.28 1.65
N ARG A 270 -9.72 -4.32 1.64
CA ARG A 270 -9.92 -5.20 0.51
C ARG A 270 -11.01 -4.65 -0.39
N PHE A 271 -10.76 -4.67 -1.67
CA PHE A 271 -11.83 -4.62 -2.63
C PHE A 271 -12.51 -5.99 -2.63
N TRP A 272 -13.66 -6.11 -1.99
CA TRP A 272 -14.35 -7.39 -1.87
C TRP A 272 -14.67 -8.03 -3.23
N ASP A 273 -14.88 -7.21 -4.27
CA ASP A 273 -15.06 -7.65 -5.66
C ASP A 273 -13.83 -8.40 -6.23
N TYR A 274 -12.64 -8.16 -5.64
CA TYR A 274 -11.39 -8.81 -6.00
C TYR A 274 -10.85 -9.73 -4.89
N SER A 275 -11.64 -10.06 -3.88
CA SER A 275 -11.20 -10.93 -2.77
C SER A 275 -10.93 -12.38 -3.19
N ASN A 276 -11.38 -12.79 -4.37
CA ASN A 276 -11.18 -14.11 -4.94
C ASN A 276 -9.83 -14.30 -5.68
N VAL A 277 -8.87 -13.41 -5.47
CA VAL A 277 -7.52 -13.50 -6.05
C VAL A 277 -6.68 -14.65 -5.49
N GLY A 278 -7.12 -15.28 -4.42
CA GLY A 278 -6.48 -16.41 -3.76
C GLY A 278 -7.47 -17.28 -3.00
N VAL A 279 -6.96 -18.34 -2.38
CA VAL A 279 -7.76 -19.19 -1.49
C VAL A 279 -8.20 -18.37 -0.29
N ASN A 280 -9.50 -18.28 -0.08
CA ASN A 280 -10.06 -17.63 1.10
C ASN A 280 -10.11 -18.62 2.27
N VAL A 281 -9.57 -18.23 3.40
CA VAL A 281 -9.54 -18.98 4.65
C VAL A 281 -10.43 -18.27 5.66
N GLU A 282 -11.52 -18.91 6.06
CA GLU A 282 -12.49 -18.34 7.01
C GLU A 282 -12.12 -18.71 8.45
N GLU A 283 -11.63 -19.95 8.66
CA GLU A 283 -11.27 -20.47 9.97
C GLU A 283 -9.81 -20.94 10.03
N PRO A 284 -9.12 -20.77 11.17
CA PRO A 284 -7.71 -21.10 11.31
C PRO A 284 -7.33 -22.53 10.87
N GLU A 285 -8.16 -23.49 11.12
CA GLU A 285 -7.93 -24.91 10.79
C GLU A 285 -7.79 -25.16 9.29
N GLN A 286 -8.39 -24.29 8.47
CA GLN A 286 -8.35 -24.40 7.00
C GLN A 286 -7.01 -23.93 6.42
N LEU A 287 -6.19 -23.19 7.19
CA LEU A 287 -4.99 -22.54 6.68
C LEU A 287 -3.96 -23.52 6.11
N PHE A 288 -3.73 -24.64 6.81
CA PHE A 288 -2.77 -25.66 6.34
C PHE A 288 -3.20 -26.28 5.01
N ASN A 289 -4.48 -26.62 4.88
CA ASN A 289 -5.05 -27.10 3.64
C ASN A 289 -4.95 -26.08 2.50
N ALA A 290 -5.20 -24.81 2.81
CA ALA A 290 -5.08 -23.73 1.82
C ALA A 290 -3.64 -23.57 1.33
N ILE A 291 -2.64 -23.68 2.22
CA ILE A 291 -1.22 -23.64 1.86
C ILE A 291 -0.84 -24.84 1.00
N ASP A 292 -1.18 -26.05 1.43
CA ASP A 292 -0.83 -27.29 0.68
C ASP A 292 -1.46 -27.27 -0.72
N ARG A 293 -2.72 -26.87 -0.82
CA ARG A 293 -3.40 -26.72 -2.07
C ARG A 293 -2.74 -25.67 -2.96
N THR A 294 -2.34 -24.53 -2.39
CA THR A 294 -1.67 -23.46 -3.13
C THR A 294 -0.30 -23.90 -3.64
N ILE A 295 0.43 -24.72 -2.90
CA ILE A 295 1.70 -25.29 -3.34
C ILE A 295 1.48 -26.23 -4.55
N VAL A 296 0.47 -27.11 -4.47
CA VAL A 296 0.18 -28.08 -5.54
C VAL A 296 -0.35 -27.44 -6.81
N GLU A 297 -1.29 -26.50 -6.68
CA GLU A 297 -1.95 -25.84 -7.81
C GLU A 297 -1.25 -24.54 -8.25
N TYR A 298 -0.15 -24.18 -7.67
CA TYR A 298 0.59 -22.93 -7.65
C TYR A 298 0.25 -21.92 -8.77
N SER A 299 0.56 -22.27 -10.01
CA SER A 299 0.37 -21.36 -11.15
C SER A 299 -1.09 -21.15 -11.54
N ASN A 300 -1.93 -22.15 -11.32
CA ASN A 300 -3.31 -22.16 -11.83
C ASN A 300 -4.31 -21.65 -10.80
N ILE A 301 -3.96 -21.72 -9.50
CA ILE A 301 -4.87 -21.34 -8.43
C ILE A 301 -5.25 -19.86 -8.56
N HIS A 302 -6.52 -19.59 -8.83
CA HIS A 302 -7.07 -18.24 -9.01
C HIS A 302 -6.30 -17.35 -10.01
N LEU A 303 -5.59 -17.93 -11.01
CA LEU A 303 -4.80 -17.15 -11.97
C LEU A 303 -5.64 -16.13 -12.73
N HIS A 304 -6.77 -16.54 -13.25
CA HIS A 304 -7.67 -15.64 -14.02
C HIS A 304 -8.13 -14.45 -13.17
N GLN A 305 -8.50 -14.68 -11.92
CA GLN A 305 -8.93 -13.65 -10.99
C GLN A 305 -7.79 -12.68 -10.65
N ARG A 306 -6.57 -13.18 -10.46
CA ARG A 306 -5.38 -12.34 -10.28
C ARG A 306 -5.09 -11.48 -11.50
N MET A 307 -5.21 -12.04 -12.71
CA MET A 307 -5.03 -11.29 -13.96
C MET A 307 -6.04 -10.14 -14.08
N ILE A 308 -7.31 -10.42 -13.77
CA ILE A 308 -8.37 -9.38 -13.74
C ILE A 308 -8.03 -8.31 -12.71
N ALA A 309 -7.70 -8.70 -11.48
CA ALA A 309 -7.37 -7.76 -10.42
C ALA A 309 -6.15 -6.88 -10.78
N VAL A 310 -5.10 -7.46 -11.37
CA VAL A 310 -3.93 -6.67 -11.82
C VAL A 310 -4.32 -5.69 -12.93
N ARG A 311 -5.10 -6.12 -13.92
CA ARG A 311 -5.57 -5.23 -14.99
C ARG A 311 -6.36 -4.04 -14.44
N ASP A 312 -7.27 -4.29 -13.51
CA ASP A 312 -8.23 -3.27 -13.04
C ASP A 312 -7.64 -2.38 -11.94
N LEU A 313 -6.79 -2.94 -11.09
CA LEU A 313 -6.21 -2.20 -9.96
C LEU A 313 -4.88 -1.49 -10.29
N TYR A 314 -4.20 -1.91 -11.37
CA TYR A 314 -2.90 -1.36 -11.80
C TYR A 314 -2.92 -0.94 -13.28
N PRO A 315 -3.80 -0.02 -13.70
CA PRO A 315 -4.06 0.28 -15.12
C PRO A 315 -2.84 0.83 -15.88
N TYR A 316 -1.89 1.41 -15.19
CA TYR A 316 -0.69 2.01 -15.81
C TYR A 316 0.61 1.40 -15.30
N LEU A 317 0.58 0.13 -14.91
CA LEU A 317 1.74 -0.57 -14.40
C LEU A 317 2.93 -0.47 -15.37
N GLY A 318 4.09 -0.05 -14.88
CA GLY A 318 5.29 0.23 -15.68
C GLY A 318 5.41 1.66 -16.19
N ASN A 319 4.35 2.46 -16.07
CA ASN A 319 4.33 3.87 -16.51
C ASN A 319 3.62 4.81 -15.52
N SER A 320 3.25 4.32 -14.36
CA SER A 320 2.48 5.10 -13.37
C SER A 320 3.25 6.32 -12.88
N SER A 321 4.56 6.18 -12.68
CA SER A 321 5.44 7.26 -12.24
C SER A 321 5.48 8.41 -13.24
N GLN A 322 5.66 8.10 -14.52
CA GLN A 322 5.71 9.10 -15.59
C GLN A 322 4.34 9.76 -15.79
N ARG A 323 3.27 8.97 -15.71
CA ARG A 323 1.91 9.52 -15.80
C ARG A 323 1.62 10.48 -14.65
N ALA A 324 1.96 10.12 -13.41
CA ALA A 324 1.82 11.00 -12.26
C ALA A 324 2.61 12.31 -12.45
N ALA A 325 3.86 12.21 -12.90
CA ALA A 325 4.70 13.37 -13.19
C ALA A 325 4.08 14.29 -14.26
N ASN A 326 3.52 13.73 -15.33
CA ASN A 326 2.87 14.50 -16.39
C ASN A 326 1.61 15.23 -15.87
N VAL A 327 0.77 14.54 -15.08
CA VAL A 327 -0.44 15.12 -14.47
C VAL A 327 -0.07 16.27 -13.53
N ILE A 328 0.97 16.09 -12.71
CA ILE A 328 1.46 17.15 -11.82
C ILE A 328 2.00 18.35 -12.63
N ALA A 329 2.81 18.10 -13.66
CA ALA A 329 3.36 19.15 -14.51
C ALA A 329 2.25 19.96 -15.22
N GLU A 330 1.19 19.30 -15.68
CA GLU A 330 0.01 19.93 -16.27
C GLU A 330 -0.75 20.77 -15.24
N TYR A 331 -0.98 20.23 -14.04
CA TYR A 331 -1.61 20.96 -12.94
C TYR A 331 -0.85 22.25 -12.60
N LEU A 332 0.47 22.18 -12.50
CA LEU A 332 1.30 23.36 -12.19
C LEU A 332 1.21 24.43 -13.28
N ARG A 333 1.24 24.05 -14.55
CA ARG A 333 1.09 24.99 -15.68
C ARG A 333 -0.28 25.67 -15.70
N ASN A 334 -1.35 24.89 -15.50
CA ASN A 334 -2.71 25.40 -15.58
C ASN A 334 -3.10 26.32 -14.40
N ASN A 335 -2.33 26.29 -13.32
CA ASN A 335 -2.55 27.13 -12.14
C ASN A 335 -1.47 28.23 -11.98
N GLU A 336 -0.60 28.43 -12.98
CA GLU A 336 0.48 29.42 -12.94
C GLU A 336 1.42 29.27 -11.70
N LEU A 337 1.76 28.03 -11.31
CA LEU A 337 2.46 27.67 -10.08
C LEU A 337 3.90 27.17 -10.35
#